data_97312465256373ae6415fafed49444e2
#
_entry.id   97312465256373ae6415fafed49444e2
#
_cell.length_a   1.000
_cell.length_b   1.000
_cell.length_c   1.000
_cell.angle_alpha   90.00
_cell.angle_beta   90.00
_cell.angle_gamma   90.00
#
_symmetry.space_group_name_H-M   'P 1'
#
loop_
_entity.id
_entity.type
_entity.pdbx_description
1 polymer ?
#
loop_
_entity_poly.entity_id
_entity_poly.type
_entity_poly.pdbx_seq_one_letter_code
_entity_poly.pdbx_strand_id
1 'polypeptide(L)'
;MTKTYLKYRTRITVLAGFIILSWAGLCIRLFQVQVLNGERYQIAVVNQTQKKQILPSNRGNIFDRENRPFTRNIIHYTLSVKPSKVTDKLGLATAISERTGQPIEKYLNKLNSNSNFEHLERNIQRETLGTLETSNFDGLNIKRDYRRYYPHNQMAAQILGFTNVDDKGISGIEKDFNSYLTGTAGWVYKTKGWSGKIQHKSGMPFQSPIDGCNIQLTLDLEYQSILEEELTRRQKETGAVSATGIIMNPQTGEILAMSSTPGFDNNKYSKSLQETHRIRSITDQFEPGSTFKIVTAVAALSDNKIDLVEEFNCENGEFEYHDIKVTDHEEYGMLTLSQIIQYSSNIGVVKVIERVGRKTLYQTSRSFGFGSLSGISLAGETVGKLKPIKKWSAVSNGQTAMGYEVGVSAIQLAVAYCAIANGGYLITPSIVRQIINHNQDIVYAE
;
A
#
# COMPACT_ATOMS: atom_id res chain seq x y z
N MET A 1 3.80 68.86 77.60
CA MET A 1 3.64 68.50 76.18
C MET A 1 4.65 67.49 75.66
N THR A 2 5.68 67.07 76.38
CA THR A 2 6.80 66.22 75.85
C THR A 2 6.59 64.70 75.89
N LYS A 3 5.76 64.15 76.82
CA LYS A 3 5.55 62.67 76.91
C LYS A 3 4.65 62.08 75.83
N THR A 4 3.71 62.89 75.35
CA THR A 4 2.79 62.41 74.26
C THR A 4 3.49 62.37 72.94
N TYR A 5 4.39 63.30 72.63
CA TYR A 5 5.15 63.37 71.39
C TYR A 5 6.15 62.19 71.22
N LEU A 6 6.78 61.75 72.30
CA LEU A 6 7.66 60.59 72.32
C LEU A 6 6.90 59.28 72.00
N LYS A 7 5.68 59.13 72.53
CA LYS A 7 4.86 57.92 72.28
C LYS A 7 4.39 57.81 70.84
N TYR A 8 4.11 58.93 70.17
CA TYR A 8 3.75 58.93 68.76
C TYR A 8 4.96 58.65 67.88
N ARG A 9 6.11 59.19 68.22
CA ARG A 9 7.37 58.96 67.47
C ARG A 9 7.80 57.53 67.54
N THR A 10 7.71 56.85 68.68
CA THR A 10 8.03 55.41 68.81
C THR A 10 7.05 54.53 67.97
N ARG A 11 5.75 54.90 68.00
CA ARG A 11 4.77 54.15 67.15
C ARG A 11 5.01 54.35 65.70
N ILE A 12 5.36 55.53 65.24
CA ILE A 12 5.68 55.79 63.82
C ILE A 12 6.97 55.06 63.43
N THR A 13 8.01 55.02 64.27
CA THR A 13 9.26 54.30 64.01
C THR A 13 9.03 52.76 63.90
N VAL A 14 8.19 52.23 64.81
CA VAL A 14 7.82 50.79 64.76
C VAL A 14 7.01 50.49 63.51
N LEU A 15 6.07 51.35 63.14
CA LEU A 15 5.28 51.16 61.89
C LEU A 15 6.13 51.28 60.66
N ALA A 16 7.06 52.23 60.58
CA ALA A 16 8.03 52.38 59.50
C ALA A 16 8.97 51.17 59.40
N GLY A 17 9.44 50.66 60.57
CA GLY A 17 10.24 49.40 60.55
C GLY A 17 9.48 48.18 60.01
N PHE A 18 8.18 48.10 60.41
CA PHE A 18 7.35 46.98 59.86
C PHE A 18 7.13 47.09 58.34
N ILE A 19 6.91 48.32 57.84
CA ILE A 19 6.78 48.57 56.41
C ILE A 19 8.04 48.22 55.67
N ILE A 20 9.25 48.62 56.18
CA ILE A 20 10.53 48.32 55.56
C ILE A 20 10.81 46.83 55.57
N LEU A 21 10.52 46.11 56.66
CA LEU A 21 10.66 44.67 56.74
C LEU A 21 9.71 43.94 55.75
N SER A 22 8.46 44.41 55.64
CA SER A 22 7.54 43.85 54.61
C SER A 22 8.01 44.07 53.19
N TRP A 23 8.53 45.26 52.93
CA TRP A 23 9.13 45.56 51.62
C TRP A 23 10.37 44.70 51.32
N ALA A 24 11.26 44.54 52.29
CA ALA A 24 12.43 43.67 52.17
C ALA A 24 12.01 42.19 51.87
N GLY A 25 10.99 41.71 52.61
CA GLY A 25 10.41 40.38 52.35
C GLY A 25 9.83 40.22 50.95
N LEU A 26 9.15 41.25 50.46
CA LEU A 26 8.62 41.27 49.07
C LEU A 26 9.74 41.30 48.04
N CYS A 27 10.81 42.10 48.26
CA CYS A 27 11.95 42.13 47.35
C CYS A 27 12.69 40.78 47.29
N ILE A 28 12.91 40.15 48.46
CA ILE A 28 13.52 38.81 48.53
C ILE A 28 12.63 37.78 47.78
N ARG A 29 11.33 37.85 47.97
CA ARG A 29 10.40 36.95 47.29
C ARG A 29 10.35 37.19 45.80
N LEU A 30 10.38 38.42 45.33
CA LEU A 30 10.46 38.78 43.92
C LEU A 30 11.78 38.26 43.29
N PHE A 31 12.91 38.47 44.00
CA PHE A 31 14.19 37.94 43.54
C PHE A 31 14.18 36.42 43.45
N GLN A 32 13.61 35.73 44.45
CA GLN A 32 13.46 34.28 44.42
C GLN A 32 12.61 33.80 43.25
N VAL A 33 11.49 34.46 42.92
CA VAL A 33 10.58 34.08 41.86
C VAL A 33 11.14 34.43 40.50
N GLN A 34 11.74 35.61 40.33
CA GLN A 34 12.18 36.09 39.01
C GLN A 34 13.58 35.62 38.65
N VAL A 35 14.50 35.48 39.61
CA VAL A 35 15.90 35.12 39.33
C VAL A 35 16.19 33.67 39.66
N LEU A 36 15.94 33.22 40.89
CA LEU A 36 16.30 31.86 41.32
C LEU A 36 15.40 30.79 40.73
N ASN A 37 14.12 31.05 40.60
CA ASN A 37 13.13 30.11 40.08
C ASN A 37 12.55 30.55 38.70
N GLY A 38 13.15 31.54 38.04
CA GLY A 38 12.65 32.14 36.80
C GLY A 38 12.42 31.12 35.70
N GLU A 39 13.39 30.25 35.46
CA GLU A 39 13.29 29.17 34.47
C GLU A 39 12.14 28.19 34.74
N ARG A 40 11.97 27.81 36.03
CA ARG A 40 10.88 26.90 36.43
C ARG A 40 9.52 27.49 36.17
N TYR A 41 9.33 28.78 36.45
CA TYR A 41 8.08 29.50 36.22
C TYR A 41 7.87 29.76 34.72
N GLN A 42 8.93 30.05 33.95
CA GLN A 42 8.83 30.16 32.49
C GLN A 42 8.40 28.82 31.86
N ILE A 43 8.98 27.71 32.26
CA ILE A 43 8.56 26.36 31.78
C ILE A 43 7.10 26.08 32.16
N ALA A 44 6.69 26.44 33.38
CA ALA A 44 5.30 26.27 33.82
C ALA A 44 4.32 27.12 32.99
N VAL A 45 4.67 28.37 32.67
CA VAL A 45 3.89 29.25 31.78
C VAL A 45 3.80 28.69 30.37
N VAL A 46 4.92 28.23 29.82
CA VAL A 46 4.98 27.58 28.49
C VAL A 46 4.05 26.38 28.47
N ASN A 47 4.17 25.47 29.43
CA ASN A 47 3.33 24.27 29.51
C ASN A 47 1.84 24.55 29.70
N GLN A 48 1.52 25.64 30.42
CA GLN A 48 0.13 26.03 30.71
C GLN A 48 -0.51 26.83 29.58
N THR A 49 0.27 27.62 28.83
CA THR A 49 -0.24 28.55 27.81
C THR A 49 0.00 28.07 26.38
N GLN A 50 0.99 27.19 26.15
CA GLN A 50 1.33 26.72 24.82
C GLN A 50 0.71 25.35 24.57
N LYS A 51 0.00 25.21 23.44
CA LYS A 51 -0.50 23.93 22.95
C LYS A 51 0.18 23.60 21.62
N LYS A 52 0.91 22.51 21.59
CA LYS A 52 1.46 21.98 20.34
C LYS A 52 0.31 21.46 19.47
N GLN A 53 0.14 22.05 18.30
CA GLN A 53 -0.78 21.55 17.29
C GLN A 53 0.02 20.85 16.20
N ILE A 54 -0.35 19.60 15.91
CA ILE A 54 0.22 18.84 14.80
C ILE A 54 -0.42 19.33 13.50
N LEU A 55 0.42 19.57 12.50
CA LEU A 55 0.03 19.90 11.13
C LEU A 55 0.19 18.62 10.30
N PRO A 56 -0.90 18.04 9.78
CA PRO A 56 -0.81 16.83 8.99
C PRO A 56 -0.07 17.12 7.68
N SER A 57 0.74 16.18 7.24
CA SER A 57 1.29 16.11 5.89
C SER A 57 0.31 15.41 4.96
N ASN A 58 0.40 15.67 3.66
CA ASN A 58 -0.32 14.90 2.65
C ASN A 58 0.43 13.60 2.36
N ARG A 59 -0.31 12.52 2.12
CA ARG A 59 0.24 11.30 1.56
C ARG A 59 0.60 11.52 0.09
N GLY A 60 1.75 11.02 -0.38
CA GLY A 60 2.14 11.10 -1.78
C GLY A 60 1.13 10.38 -2.69
N ASN A 61 0.98 10.84 -3.92
CA ASN A 61 0.08 10.23 -4.90
C ASN A 61 0.78 9.15 -5.71
N ILE A 62 -0.02 8.21 -6.25
CA ILE A 62 0.43 7.18 -7.16
C ILE A 62 -0.10 7.54 -8.55
N PHE A 63 0.79 7.50 -9.54
CA PHE A 63 0.52 7.85 -10.93
C PHE A 63 0.83 6.68 -11.85
N ASP A 64 0.21 6.66 -13.01
CA ASP A 64 0.59 5.78 -14.10
C ASP A 64 1.87 6.29 -14.80
N ARG A 65 2.31 5.58 -15.85
CA ARG A 65 3.51 5.94 -16.64
C ARG A 65 3.40 7.31 -17.33
N GLU A 66 2.19 7.78 -17.62
CA GLU A 66 1.89 9.05 -18.27
C GLU A 66 1.50 10.16 -17.28
N ASN A 67 1.77 9.97 -15.97
CA ASN A 67 1.42 10.89 -14.88
C ASN A 67 -0.10 11.10 -14.69
N ARG A 68 -0.94 10.17 -15.12
CA ARG A 68 -2.37 10.16 -14.79
C ARG A 68 -2.57 9.56 -13.40
N PRO A 69 -3.34 10.21 -12.51
CA PRO A 69 -3.39 9.82 -11.11
C PRO A 69 -4.24 8.56 -10.87
N PHE A 70 -3.67 7.52 -10.29
CA PHE A 70 -4.39 6.39 -9.70
C PHE A 70 -4.97 6.72 -8.34
N THR A 71 -4.40 7.71 -7.65
CA THR A 71 -4.83 8.07 -6.30
C THR A 71 -4.88 9.57 -6.10
N ARG A 72 -5.76 10.02 -5.19
CA ARG A 72 -5.86 11.40 -4.73
C ARG A 72 -6.12 11.44 -3.23
N ASN A 73 -5.76 12.53 -2.60
CA ASN A 73 -6.15 12.82 -1.23
C ASN A 73 -7.31 13.79 -1.25
N ILE A 74 -8.47 13.38 -0.71
CA ILE A 74 -9.66 14.23 -0.63
C ILE A 74 -9.92 14.63 0.82
N ILE A 75 -10.43 15.85 0.97
CA ILE A 75 -10.71 16.41 2.30
C ILE A 75 -11.94 15.71 2.88
N HIS A 76 -11.77 15.21 4.08
CA HIS A 76 -12.83 14.67 4.92
C HIS A 76 -12.78 15.30 6.30
N TYR A 77 -13.83 15.09 7.08
CA TYR A 77 -13.95 15.61 8.43
C TYR A 77 -14.17 14.49 9.42
N THR A 78 -13.54 14.65 10.58
CA THR A 78 -13.72 13.77 11.74
C THR A 78 -14.42 14.54 12.82
N LEU A 79 -15.60 14.05 13.27
CA LEU A 79 -16.33 14.57 14.41
C LEU A 79 -15.86 13.85 15.67
N SER A 80 -15.38 14.59 16.60
CA SER A 80 -14.98 14.09 17.91
C SER A 80 -15.57 14.96 19.02
N VAL A 81 -15.72 14.39 20.19
CA VAL A 81 -16.40 15.05 21.30
C VAL A 81 -15.73 14.76 22.63
N LYS A 82 -15.85 15.71 23.56
CA LYS A 82 -15.69 15.47 24.99
C LYS A 82 -17.07 15.31 25.62
N PRO A 83 -17.54 14.08 25.91
CA PRO A 83 -18.91 13.82 26.36
C PRO A 83 -19.34 14.66 27.58
N SER A 84 -18.40 14.90 28.51
CA SER A 84 -18.64 15.71 29.72
C SER A 84 -18.88 17.20 29.46
N LYS A 85 -18.57 17.70 28.24
CA LYS A 85 -18.75 19.10 27.86
C LYS A 85 -19.97 19.35 26.99
N VAL A 86 -20.66 18.30 26.55
CA VAL A 86 -21.85 18.42 25.72
C VAL A 86 -23.06 18.67 26.59
N THR A 87 -23.67 19.85 26.47
CA THR A 87 -24.88 20.23 27.21
C THR A 87 -26.11 19.63 26.58
N ASP A 88 -26.27 19.70 25.26
CA ASP A 88 -27.39 19.14 24.53
C ASP A 88 -26.96 17.88 23.76
N LYS A 89 -26.96 16.74 24.45
CA LYS A 89 -26.57 15.44 23.88
C LYS A 89 -27.61 14.93 22.88
N LEU A 90 -28.88 15.15 23.12
CA LEU A 90 -29.95 14.68 22.26
C LEU A 90 -29.97 15.48 20.94
N GLY A 91 -29.92 16.81 21.01
CA GLY A 91 -29.85 17.67 19.83
C GLY A 91 -28.64 17.39 18.96
N LEU A 92 -27.47 17.19 19.56
CA LEU A 92 -26.25 16.81 18.80
C LEU A 92 -26.39 15.43 18.15
N ALA A 93 -26.91 14.43 18.86
CA ALA A 93 -27.10 13.08 18.31
C ALA A 93 -28.09 13.09 17.15
N THR A 94 -29.20 13.82 17.27
CA THR A 94 -30.22 13.97 16.22
C THR A 94 -29.61 14.65 15.00
N ALA A 95 -28.93 15.78 15.18
CA ALA A 95 -28.32 16.52 14.08
C ALA A 95 -27.28 15.69 13.28
N ILE A 96 -26.52 14.83 13.96
CA ILE A 96 -25.55 13.94 13.28
C ILE A 96 -26.29 12.78 12.59
N SER A 97 -27.29 12.17 13.27
CA SER A 97 -28.08 11.06 12.74
C SER A 97 -28.80 11.42 11.43
N GLU A 98 -29.46 12.56 11.38
CA GLU A 98 -30.16 13.07 10.19
C GLU A 98 -29.24 13.24 8.98
N ARG A 99 -27.96 13.60 9.22
CA ARG A 99 -27.00 13.82 8.13
C ARG A 99 -26.26 12.59 7.68
N THR A 100 -26.01 11.67 8.60
CA THR A 100 -25.25 10.44 8.31
C THR A 100 -26.13 9.27 7.95
N GLY A 101 -27.45 9.36 8.20
CA GLY A 101 -28.39 8.25 8.04
C GLY A 101 -28.16 7.10 9.03
N GLN A 102 -27.33 7.32 10.08
CA GLN A 102 -27.04 6.30 11.09
C GLN A 102 -28.03 6.39 12.26
N PRO A 103 -28.31 5.29 12.96
CA PRO A 103 -29.20 5.31 14.14
C PRO A 103 -28.75 6.30 15.22
N ILE A 104 -29.67 7.05 15.80
CA ILE A 104 -29.40 8.04 16.83
C ILE A 104 -28.78 7.41 18.09
N GLU A 105 -29.16 6.17 18.42
CA GLU A 105 -28.65 5.40 19.55
C GLU A 105 -27.14 5.21 19.50
N LYS A 106 -26.57 5.06 18.28
CA LYS A 106 -25.12 4.99 18.07
C LYS A 106 -24.41 6.19 18.67
N TYR A 107 -24.96 7.37 18.47
CA TYR A 107 -24.36 8.62 18.95
C TYR A 107 -24.67 8.87 20.41
N LEU A 108 -25.88 8.59 20.89
CA LEU A 108 -26.25 8.71 22.28
C LEU A 108 -25.38 7.83 23.18
N ASN A 109 -25.10 6.60 22.78
CA ASN A 109 -24.22 5.69 23.53
C ASN A 109 -22.81 6.27 23.70
N LYS A 110 -22.26 6.88 22.63
CA LYS A 110 -20.95 7.55 22.69
C LYS A 110 -20.96 8.83 23.54
N LEU A 111 -22.05 9.63 23.44
CA LEU A 111 -22.23 10.86 24.21
C LEU A 111 -22.49 10.63 25.70
N ASN A 112 -22.98 9.45 26.06
CA ASN A 112 -23.21 9.04 27.44
C ASN A 112 -22.03 8.26 28.05
N SER A 113 -20.95 8.05 27.29
CA SER A 113 -19.75 7.39 27.82
C SER A 113 -19.04 8.26 28.84
N ASN A 114 -18.33 7.65 29.80
CA ASN A 114 -17.46 8.33 30.75
C ASN A 114 -16.07 8.68 30.19
N SER A 115 -15.91 8.58 28.87
CA SER A 115 -14.66 8.85 28.19
C SER A 115 -14.35 10.37 28.15
N ASN A 116 -13.08 10.71 28.26
CA ASN A 116 -12.62 12.08 28.05
C ASN A 116 -12.59 12.52 26.59
N PHE A 117 -12.73 11.56 25.65
CA PHE A 117 -12.68 11.80 24.21
C PHE A 117 -13.33 10.65 23.47
N GLU A 118 -14.25 10.95 22.55
CA GLU A 118 -14.92 9.99 21.69
C GLU A 118 -14.96 10.48 20.23
N HIS A 119 -14.69 9.57 19.30
CA HIS A 119 -14.96 9.80 17.89
C HIS A 119 -16.44 9.49 17.59
N LEU A 120 -17.24 10.51 17.27
CA LEU A 120 -18.63 10.31 16.87
C LEU A 120 -18.71 9.71 15.47
N GLU A 121 -18.05 10.36 14.49
CA GLU A 121 -18.00 9.90 13.12
C GLU A 121 -16.67 10.28 12.47
N ARG A 122 -16.19 9.45 11.53
CA ARG A 122 -14.98 9.69 10.75
C ARG A 122 -15.29 9.65 9.25
N ASN A 123 -14.45 10.26 8.46
CA ASN A 123 -14.57 10.27 6.99
C ASN A 123 -15.86 10.88 6.47
N ILE A 124 -16.34 11.94 7.08
CA ILE A 124 -17.52 12.68 6.62
C ILE A 124 -17.12 13.62 5.49
N GLN A 125 -17.88 13.62 4.41
CA GLN A 125 -17.73 14.60 3.34
C GLN A 125 -18.25 15.96 3.77
N ARG A 126 -17.77 17.03 3.12
CA ARG A 126 -18.17 18.40 3.47
C ARG A 126 -19.68 18.62 3.30
N GLU A 127 -20.27 18.03 2.29
CA GLU A 127 -21.70 18.12 1.99
C GLU A 127 -22.54 17.53 3.12
N THR A 128 -22.09 16.39 3.66
CA THR A 128 -22.76 15.73 4.80
C THR A 128 -22.56 16.53 6.09
N LEU A 129 -21.42 17.22 6.24
CA LEU A 129 -21.17 18.06 7.42
C LEU A 129 -22.16 19.23 7.51
N GLY A 130 -22.41 19.93 6.39
CA GLY A 130 -23.39 20.99 6.27
C GLY A 130 -23.31 22.04 7.40
N THR A 131 -24.45 22.34 8.03
CA THR A 131 -24.55 23.34 9.11
C THR A 131 -23.91 22.91 10.45
N LEU A 132 -23.49 21.65 10.62
CA LEU A 132 -22.76 21.23 11.83
C LEU A 132 -21.45 22.01 12.00
N GLU A 133 -20.84 22.48 10.91
CA GLU A 133 -19.62 23.29 10.93
C GLU A 133 -19.85 24.67 11.59
N THR A 134 -21.06 25.21 11.45
CA THR A 134 -21.46 26.52 11.98
C THR A 134 -22.26 26.42 13.27
N SER A 135 -22.72 25.22 13.65
CA SER A 135 -23.46 25.01 14.89
C SER A 135 -22.53 24.99 16.10
N ASN A 136 -22.85 25.79 17.10
CA ASN A 136 -22.06 25.87 18.35
C ASN A 136 -22.51 24.81 19.36
N PHE A 137 -22.27 23.52 19.06
CA PHE A 137 -22.43 22.48 20.06
C PHE A 137 -21.20 22.45 20.99
N ASP A 138 -21.42 22.68 22.28
CA ASP A 138 -20.35 22.63 23.26
C ASP A 138 -19.70 21.24 23.29
N GLY A 139 -18.38 21.23 23.34
CA GLY A 139 -17.62 19.98 23.38
C GLY A 139 -17.45 19.26 22.06
N LEU A 140 -18.14 19.66 20.99
CA LEU A 140 -17.92 19.13 19.62
C LEU A 140 -16.64 19.71 19.03
N ASN A 141 -15.81 18.86 18.46
CA ASN A 141 -14.61 19.23 17.72
C ASN A 141 -14.67 18.62 16.32
N ILE A 142 -14.62 19.48 15.33
CA ILE A 142 -14.61 19.11 13.92
C ILE A 142 -13.19 19.28 13.42
N LYS A 143 -12.54 18.18 13.08
CA LYS A 143 -11.18 18.17 12.54
C LYS A 143 -11.23 17.90 11.06
N ARG A 144 -10.61 18.77 10.27
CA ARG A 144 -10.32 18.50 8.86
C ARG A 144 -9.22 17.45 8.79
N ASP A 145 -9.43 16.43 7.95
CA ASP A 145 -8.52 15.33 7.74
C ASP A 145 -8.45 15.01 6.24
N TYR A 146 -7.53 14.15 5.83
CA TYR A 146 -7.44 13.67 4.46
C TYR A 146 -7.78 12.19 4.42
N ARG A 147 -8.41 11.78 3.31
CA ARG A 147 -8.67 10.38 3.02
C ARG A 147 -8.16 10.03 1.64
N ARG A 148 -7.56 8.87 1.55
CA ARG A 148 -7.17 8.28 0.28
C ARG A 148 -8.39 7.99 -0.58
N TYR A 149 -8.36 8.41 -1.82
CA TYR A 149 -9.40 8.19 -2.81
C TYR A 149 -8.80 7.62 -4.09
N TYR A 150 -9.46 6.62 -4.65
CA TYR A 150 -9.07 5.91 -5.87
C TYR A 150 -10.08 6.26 -6.97
N PRO A 151 -9.78 7.22 -7.87
CA PRO A 151 -10.73 7.73 -8.86
C PRO A 151 -11.27 6.66 -9.82
N HIS A 152 -10.45 5.64 -10.07
CA HIS A 152 -10.77 4.54 -10.99
C HIS A 152 -11.39 3.32 -10.31
N ASN A 153 -11.77 3.42 -9.02
CA ASN A 153 -12.46 2.41 -8.22
C ASN A 153 -11.74 1.04 -8.20
N GLN A 154 -12.08 0.13 -9.15
CA GLN A 154 -11.56 -1.24 -9.19
C GLN A 154 -10.25 -1.38 -9.98
N MET A 155 -9.89 -0.38 -10.79
CA MET A 155 -8.75 -0.46 -11.69
C MET A 155 -7.43 -0.60 -10.93
N ALA A 156 -6.63 -1.58 -11.30
CA ALA A 156 -5.37 -1.95 -10.66
C ALA A 156 -5.49 -2.18 -9.13
N ALA A 157 -6.68 -2.56 -8.65
CA ALA A 157 -7.01 -2.57 -7.23
C ALA A 157 -6.05 -3.42 -6.39
N GLN A 158 -5.72 -4.63 -6.84
CA GLN A 158 -4.80 -5.51 -6.12
C GLN A 158 -3.38 -4.93 -6.07
N ILE A 159 -2.95 -4.29 -7.15
CA ILE A 159 -1.59 -3.72 -7.26
C ILE A 159 -1.47 -2.47 -6.40
N LEU A 160 -2.40 -1.53 -6.56
CA LEU A 160 -2.42 -0.30 -5.77
C LEU A 160 -2.58 -0.62 -4.28
N GLY A 161 -3.47 -1.56 -3.97
CA GLY A 161 -3.86 -1.82 -2.60
C GLY A 161 -4.72 -0.70 -2.02
N PHE A 162 -4.74 -0.58 -0.70
CA PHE A 162 -5.54 0.41 0.00
C PHE A 162 -4.93 0.82 1.34
N THR A 163 -5.38 1.96 1.86
CA THR A 163 -5.03 2.46 3.19
C THR A 163 -6.15 2.18 4.18
N ASN A 164 -5.81 2.10 5.47
CA ASN A 164 -6.79 2.08 6.55
C ASN A 164 -7.33 3.49 6.84
N VAL A 165 -8.18 3.59 7.86
CA VAL A 165 -8.78 4.87 8.31
C VAL A 165 -7.77 5.88 8.86
N ASP A 166 -6.56 5.45 9.20
CA ASP A 166 -5.47 6.28 9.69
C ASP A 166 -4.44 6.59 8.59
N ASP A 167 -4.82 6.40 7.32
CA ASP A 167 -4.02 6.63 6.09
C ASP A 167 -2.73 5.80 6.00
N LYS A 168 -2.67 4.67 6.71
CA LYS A 168 -1.57 3.71 6.64
C LYS A 168 -1.85 2.66 5.56
N GLY A 169 -0.89 2.40 4.68
CA GLY A 169 -0.98 1.36 3.66
C GLY A 169 -1.11 -0.05 4.26
N ILE A 170 -2.07 -0.83 3.74
CA ILE A 170 -2.41 -2.18 4.25
C ILE A 170 -2.09 -3.28 3.23
N SER A 171 -2.18 -2.99 1.94
CA SER A 171 -1.87 -3.94 0.87
C SER A 171 -1.28 -3.25 -0.35
N GLY A 172 -0.68 -4.01 -1.27
CA GLY A 172 -0.13 -3.56 -2.54
C GLY A 172 0.91 -2.45 -2.40
N ILE A 173 1.04 -1.62 -3.41
CA ILE A 173 1.96 -0.46 -3.46
C ILE A 173 1.78 0.46 -2.25
N GLU A 174 0.54 0.69 -1.83
CA GLU A 174 0.25 1.49 -0.63
C GLU A 174 0.96 0.97 0.62
N LYS A 175 1.09 -0.35 0.77
CA LYS A 175 1.79 -1.00 1.88
C LYS A 175 3.29 -1.09 1.65
N ASP A 176 3.69 -1.62 0.50
CA ASP A 176 5.09 -1.97 0.23
C ASP A 176 5.97 -0.70 0.16
N PHE A 177 5.39 0.40 -0.33
CA PHE A 177 6.03 1.72 -0.41
C PHE A 177 5.48 2.73 0.61
N ASN A 178 4.87 2.24 1.71
CA ASN A 178 4.26 3.11 2.70
C ASN A 178 5.24 4.14 3.31
N SER A 179 6.50 3.79 3.49
CA SER A 179 7.54 4.68 4.02
C SER A 179 7.81 5.90 3.12
N TYR A 180 7.73 5.72 1.81
CA TYR A 180 7.87 6.81 0.84
C TYR A 180 6.61 7.65 0.74
N LEU A 181 5.43 6.98 0.67
CA LEU A 181 4.14 7.65 0.53
C LEU A 181 3.76 8.45 1.76
N THR A 182 4.15 8.03 2.96
CA THR A 182 3.82 8.72 4.20
C THR A 182 4.72 9.94 4.39
N GLY A 183 4.10 11.13 4.48
CA GLY A 183 4.82 12.36 4.77
C GLY A 183 5.18 12.49 6.25
N THR A 184 5.94 13.52 6.58
CA THR A 184 6.31 13.86 7.95
C THR A 184 5.45 15.02 8.45
N ALA A 185 4.68 14.77 9.51
CA ALA A 185 3.82 15.80 10.09
C ALA A 185 4.65 16.96 10.66
N GLY A 186 4.21 18.17 10.36
CA GLY A 186 4.71 19.39 10.99
C GLY A 186 4.05 19.66 12.34
N TRP A 187 4.45 20.75 12.96
CA TRP A 187 3.82 21.21 14.19
C TRP A 187 4.01 22.71 14.37
N VAL A 188 3.07 23.31 15.12
CA VAL A 188 3.11 24.72 15.51
C VAL A 188 2.67 24.84 16.96
N TYR A 189 3.33 25.71 17.71
CA TYR A 189 2.84 26.10 19.04
C TYR A 189 1.81 27.21 18.89
N LYS A 190 0.67 27.04 19.55
CA LYS A 190 -0.37 28.07 19.71
C LYS A 190 -0.48 28.49 21.15
N THR A 191 -0.61 29.79 21.40
CA THR A 191 -0.88 30.31 22.75
C THR A 191 -2.39 30.33 23.03
N LYS A 192 -2.76 29.79 24.18
CA LYS A 192 -4.11 29.93 24.73
C LYS A 192 -4.14 31.16 25.59
N GLY A 193 -4.83 32.23 25.15
CA GLY A 193 -5.07 33.40 25.95
C GLY A 193 -5.96 33.08 27.16
N TRP A 194 -6.04 33.97 28.12
CA TRP A 194 -6.88 33.84 29.35
C TRP A 194 -8.36 33.58 28.97
N SER A 195 -8.85 34.19 27.89
CA SER A 195 -10.22 33.99 27.39
C SER A 195 -10.43 32.62 26.71
N GLY A 196 -9.43 31.73 26.69
CA GLY A 196 -9.50 30.43 26.04
C GLY A 196 -9.33 30.51 24.53
N LYS A 197 -9.29 31.69 23.90
CA LYS A 197 -9.08 31.88 22.47
C LYS A 197 -7.62 31.54 22.13
N ILE A 198 -7.47 30.71 21.08
CA ILE A 198 -6.16 30.29 20.54
C ILE A 198 -5.69 31.39 19.59
N GLN A 199 -4.52 31.98 19.85
CA GLN A 199 -3.92 33.01 19.00
C GLN A 199 -2.58 32.54 18.44
N HIS A 200 -2.31 32.87 17.17
CA HIS A 200 -0.98 32.78 16.59
C HIS A 200 -0.15 33.98 17.07
N LYS A 201 0.95 33.70 17.74
CA LYS A 201 1.94 34.74 18.10
C LYS A 201 3.13 34.58 17.16
N SER A 202 3.49 35.68 16.48
CA SER A 202 4.69 35.72 15.62
C SER A 202 5.95 35.38 16.44
N GLY A 203 6.87 34.60 15.86
CA GLY A 203 8.14 34.22 16.51
C GLY A 203 8.08 32.91 17.33
N MET A 204 6.97 32.16 17.31
CA MET A 204 6.93 30.84 17.94
C MET A 204 7.60 29.77 17.06
N PRO A 205 8.30 28.79 17.66
CA PRO A 205 8.86 27.66 16.93
C PRO A 205 7.77 26.91 16.17
N PHE A 206 8.04 26.60 14.92
CA PHE A 206 7.19 25.75 14.07
C PHE A 206 8.03 24.86 13.19
N GLN A 207 7.43 23.77 12.74
CA GLN A 207 8.02 22.91 11.70
C GLN A 207 6.94 22.69 10.65
N SER A 208 7.24 23.06 9.41
CA SER A 208 6.34 22.78 8.29
C SER A 208 6.19 21.27 8.07
N PRO A 209 5.00 20.78 7.71
CA PRO A 209 4.85 19.40 7.28
C PRO A 209 5.64 19.18 5.98
N ILE A 210 6.13 17.97 5.81
CA ILE A 210 6.78 17.50 4.58
C ILE A 210 5.85 16.44 3.98
N ASP A 211 5.34 16.69 2.78
CA ASP A 211 4.46 15.74 2.09
C ASP A 211 5.21 14.48 1.68
N GLY A 212 4.49 13.36 1.56
CA GLY A 212 5.04 12.09 1.09
C GLY A 212 5.48 12.16 -0.37
N CYS A 213 6.39 11.27 -0.76
CA CYS A 213 6.87 11.15 -2.13
C CYS A 213 5.78 10.62 -3.05
N ASN A 214 5.73 11.12 -4.27
CA ASN A 214 4.89 10.59 -5.32
C ASN A 214 5.56 9.37 -5.96
N ILE A 215 4.75 8.37 -6.35
CA ILE A 215 5.21 7.17 -7.04
C ILE A 215 4.66 7.18 -8.45
N GLN A 216 5.54 7.05 -9.44
CA GLN A 216 5.17 6.79 -10.81
C GLN A 216 5.36 5.30 -11.11
N LEU A 217 4.29 4.63 -11.50
CA LEU A 217 4.29 3.23 -11.89
C LEU A 217 4.65 3.07 -13.37
N THR A 218 5.01 1.86 -13.76
CA THR A 218 5.16 1.46 -15.17
C THR A 218 3.81 1.16 -15.82
N LEU A 219 2.76 0.97 -15.03
CA LEU A 219 1.41 0.70 -15.52
C LEU A 219 0.90 1.80 -16.44
N ASP A 220 0.25 1.39 -17.51
CA ASP A 220 -0.50 2.25 -18.42
C ASP A 220 -2.00 2.09 -18.17
N LEU A 221 -2.68 3.20 -17.93
CA LEU A 221 -4.10 3.24 -17.57
C LEU A 221 -5.00 2.63 -18.67
N GLU A 222 -4.63 2.81 -19.94
CA GLU A 222 -5.39 2.29 -21.08
C GLU A 222 -5.20 0.77 -21.22
N TYR A 223 -3.96 0.27 -21.21
CA TYR A 223 -3.69 -1.17 -21.23
C TYR A 223 -4.30 -1.87 -20.01
N GLN A 224 -4.24 -1.23 -18.83
CA GLN A 224 -4.85 -1.78 -17.61
C GLN A 224 -6.37 -1.90 -17.76
N SER A 225 -7.04 -0.87 -18.31
CA SER A 225 -8.48 -0.90 -18.54
C SER A 225 -8.90 -2.00 -19.51
N ILE A 226 -8.21 -2.11 -20.64
CA ILE A 226 -8.47 -3.14 -21.66
C ILE A 226 -8.28 -4.55 -21.07
N LEU A 227 -7.17 -4.76 -20.34
CA LEU A 227 -6.87 -6.04 -19.73
C LEU A 227 -7.95 -6.46 -18.71
N GLU A 228 -8.40 -5.55 -17.86
CA GLU A 228 -9.43 -5.84 -16.86
C GLU A 228 -10.79 -6.15 -17.47
N GLU A 229 -11.17 -5.40 -18.49
CA GLU A 229 -12.42 -5.62 -19.23
C GLU A 229 -12.40 -7.02 -19.90
N GLU A 230 -11.33 -7.36 -20.62
CA GLU A 230 -11.21 -8.63 -21.30
C GLU A 230 -11.15 -9.82 -20.33
N LEU A 231 -10.39 -9.70 -19.23
CA LEU A 231 -10.34 -10.74 -18.20
C LEU A 231 -11.72 -10.96 -17.56
N THR A 232 -12.43 -9.88 -17.27
CA THR A 232 -13.77 -9.95 -16.66
C THR A 232 -14.78 -10.57 -17.64
N ARG A 233 -14.73 -10.18 -18.91
CA ARG A 233 -15.58 -10.74 -19.97
C ARG A 233 -15.31 -12.23 -20.09
N ARG A 234 -14.05 -12.62 -20.23
CA ARG A 234 -13.65 -14.01 -20.46
C ARG A 234 -13.94 -14.90 -19.26
N GLN A 235 -13.72 -14.41 -18.05
CA GLN A 235 -14.09 -15.14 -16.82
C GLN A 235 -15.58 -15.49 -16.80
N LYS A 236 -16.45 -14.53 -17.16
CA LYS A 236 -17.89 -14.75 -17.20
C LYS A 236 -18.31 -15.74 -18.29
N GLU A 237 -17.74 -15.63 -19.48
CA GLU A 237 -18.01 -16.53 -20.60
C GLU A 237 -17.64 -17.98 -20.32
N THR A 238 -16.51 -18.20 -19.65
CA THR A 238 -16.00 -19.53 -19.35
C THR A 238 -16.50 -20.13 -18.04
N GLY A 239 -17.07 -19.29 -17.15
CA GLY A 239 -17.42 -19.70 -15.79
C GLY A 239 -16.20 -19.99 -14.90
N ALA A 240 -15.03 -19.49 -15.27
CA ALA A 240 -13.80 -19.69 -14.50
C ALA A 240 -13.88 -19.02 -13.12
N VAL A 241 -13.32 -19.67 -12.10
CA VAL A 241 -13.28 -19.14 -10.72
C VAL A 241 -12.47 -17.83 -10.66
N SER A 242 -11.37 -17.76 -11.41
CA SER A 242 -10.54 -16.56 -11.52
C SER A 242 -9.83 -16.54 -12.86
N ALA A 243 -9.42 -15.34 -13.28
CA ALA A 243 -8.52 -15.15 -14.41
C ALA A 243 -7.45 -14.12 -14.05
N THR A 244 -6.27 -14.24 -14.67
CA THR A 244 -5.18 -13.28 -14.46
C THR A 244 -4.48 -12.99 -15.79
N GLY A 245 -3.96 -11.77 -15.94
CA GLY A 245 -3.24 -11.35 -17.13
C GLY A 245 -2.14 -10.36 -16.80
N ILE A 246 -1.10 -10.38 -17.65
CA ILE A 246 0.05 -9.47 -17.56
C ILE A 246 0.36 -8.99 -18.98
N ILE A 247 0.57 -7.69 -19.14
CA ILE A 247 1.17 -7.09 -20.33
C ILE A 247 2.51 -6.52 -19.91
N MET A 248 3.59 -6.98 -20.54
CA MET A 248 4.95 -6.65 -20.15
C MET A 248 5.78 -6.25 -21.37
N ASN A 249 6.64 -5.25 -21.23
CA ASN A 249 7.60 -4.88 -22.25
C ASN A 249 8.81 -5.83 -22.17
N PRO A 250 9.09 -6.64 -23.18
CA PRO A 250 10.17 -7.62 -23.12
C PRO A 250 11.57 -7.02 -23.14
N GLN A 251 11.74 -5.77 -23.59
CA GLN A 251 13.05 -5.12 -23.64
C GLN A 251 13.44 -4.47 -22.31
N THR A 252 12.47 -3.92 -21.59
CA THR A 252 12.73 -3.15 -20.36
C THR A 252 12.34 -3.88 -19.08
N GLY A 253 11.45 -4.88 -19.15
CA GLY A 253 10.87 -5.51 -17.96
C GLY A 253 9.68 -4.73 -17.37
N GLU A 254 9.35 -3.56 -17.90
CA GLU A 254 8.22 -2.76 -17.41
C GLU A 254 6.90 -3.52 -17.55
N ILE A 255 6.16 -3.63 -16.45
CA ILE A 255 4.78 -4.15 -16.45
C ILE A 255 3.86 -3.02 -16.85
N LEU A 256 3.26 -3.12 -18.04
CA LEU A 256 2.35 -2.12 -18.57
C LEU A 256 0.92 -2.30 -18.08
N ALA A 257 0.51 -3.53 -17.80
CA ALA A 257 -0.74 -3.87 -17.13
C ALA A 257 -0.61 -5.22 -16.42
N MET A 258 -1.26 -5.35 -15.27
CA MET A 258 -1.36 -6.60 -14.53
C MET A 258 -2.67 -6.61 -13.74
N SER A 259 -3.47 -7.66 -13.89
CA SER A 259 -4.75 -7.75 -13.22
C SER A 259 -5.14 -9.18 -12.90
N SER A 260 -6.05 -9.32 -11.95
CA SER A 260 -6.72 -10.57 -11.62
C SER A 260 -8.21 -10.32 -11.38
N THR A 261 -9.07 -11.23 -11.82
CA THR A 261 -10.51 -11.18 -11.57
C THR A 261 -10.95 -12.41 -10.79
N PRO A 262 -11.92 -12.29 -9.84
CA PRO A 262 -12.65 -11.09 -9.48
C PRO A 262 -11.79 -10.05 -8.73
N GLY A 263 -12.02 -8.77 -9.05
CA GLY A 263 -11.40 -7.62 -8.39
C GLY A 263 -12.25 -7.06 -7.25
N PHE A 264 -11.85 -5.90 -6.73
CA PHE A 264 -12.58 -5.17 -5.67
C PHE A 264 -12.46 -3.66 -5.85
N ASP A 265 -13.32 -2.88 -5.20
CA ASP A 265 -13.26 -1.42 -5.17
C ASP A 265 -12.38 -0.98 -3.97
N ASN A 266 -11.24 -0.34 -4.24
CA ASN A 266 -10.31 0.15 -3.20
C ASN A 266 -10.98 1.12 -2.23
N ASN A 267 -11.96 1.91 -2.69
CA ASN A 267 -12.72 2.81 -1.83
C ASN A 267 -13.66 2.08 -0.88
N LYS A 268 -13.99 0.81 -1.16
CA LYS A 268 -14.94 -0.04 -0.41
C LYS A 268 -14.32 -1.36 0.04
N TYR A 269 -13.01 -1.43 0.20
CA TYR A 269 -12.26 -2.65 0.51
C TYR A 269 -12.84 -3.46 1.68
N SER A 270 -13.41 -2.78 2.69
CA SER A 270 -13.98 -3.44 3.88
C SER A 270 -15.24 -4.27 3.59
N LYS A 271 -15.86 -4.11 2.41
CA LYS A 271 -17.03 -4.85 1.96
C LYS A 271 -16.69 -5.99 0.99
N SER A 272 -15.42 -6.10 0.56
CA SER A 272 -14.96 -7.12 -0.37
C SER A 272 -14.42 -8.35 0.37
N LEU A 273 -14.40 -9.49 -0.33
CA LEU A 273 -13.80 -10.72 0.19
C LEU A 273 -12.26 -10.56 0.22
N GLN A 274 -11.63 -11.00 1.30
CA GLN A 274 -10.18 -10.89 1.49
C GLN A 274 -9.38 -11.58 0.38
N GLU A 275 -9.89 -12.66 -0.18
CA GLU A 275 -9.25 -13.39 -1.29
C GLU A 275 -9.16 -12.59 -2.59
N THR A 276 -10.06 -11.58 -2.80
CA THR A 276 -10.00 -10.69 -3.97
C THR A 276 -8.88 -9.66 -3.89
N HIS A 277 -8.26 -9.49 -2.71
CA HIS A 277 -7.13 -8.58 -2.52
C HIS A 277 -5.79 -9.16 -2.98
N ARG A 278 -5.73 -10.47 -3.27
CA ARG A 278 -4.49 -11.15 -3.66
C ARG A 278 -4.08 -10.78 -5.08
N ILE A 279 -2.79 -10.54 -5.27
CA ILE A 279 -2.18 -10.34 -6.58
C ILE A 279 -1.88 -11.73 -7.16
N ARG A 280 -2.90 -12.41 -7.70
CA ARG A 280 -2.81 -13.80 -8.16
C ARG A 280 -1.70 -14.02 -9.18
N SER A 281 -1.37 -13.00 -9.97
CA SER A 281 -0.29 -13.05 -10.97
C SER A 281 1.08 -13.40 -10.38
N ILE A 282 1.29 -13.10 -9.08
CA ILE A 282 2.57 -13.36 -8.38
C ILE A 282 2.44 -14.38 -7.25
N THR A 283 1.22 -14.56 -6.70
CA THR A 283 1.01 -15.42 -5.51
C THR A 283 0.57 -16.84 -5.86
N ASP A 284 -0.18 -17.01 -6.95
CA ASP A 284 -0.79 -18.29 -7.31
C ASP A 284 0.12 -19.10 -8.24
N GLN A 285 0.12 -20.41 -8.01
CA GLN A 285 0.89 -21.35 -8.83
C GLN A 285 -0.05 -22.23 -9.64
N PHE A 286 0.34 -22.52 -10.88
CA PHE A 286 -0.34 -23.44 -11.75
C PHE A 286 0.67 -24.24 -12.58
N GLU A 287 0.26 -25.37 -13.10
CA GLU A 287 1.06 -26.12 -14.07
C GLU A 287 0.91 -25.46 -15.45
N PRO A 288 2.02 -24.98 -16.06
CA PRO A 288 1.95 -24.18 -17.29
C PRO A 288 1.50 -24.98 -18.53
N GLY A 289 1.58 -26.31 -18.46
CA GLY A 289 1.23 -27.18 -19.59
C GLY A 289 2.03 -26.83 -20.83
N SER A 290 1.39 -26.85 -21.99
CA SER A 290 2.05 -26.64 -23.30
C SER A 290 2.78 -25.31 -23.47
N THR A 291 2.49 -24.31 -22.64
CA THR A 291 3.28 -23.05 -22.66
C THR A 291 4.73 -23.27 -22.20
N PHE A 292 5.01 -24.35 -21.47
CA PHE A 292 6.36 -24.69 -21.03
C PHE A 292 7.20 -25.35 -22.14
N LYS A 293 6.58 -25.84 -23.21
CA LYS A 293 7.29 -26.53 -24.33
C LYS A 293 8.37 -25.66 -24.98
N ILE A 294 8.23 -24.34 -24.90
CA ILE A 294 9.27 -23.43 -25.38
C ILE A 294 10.60 -23.60 -24.61
N VAL A 295 10.54 -23.90 -23.31
CA VAL A 295 11.72 -24.16 -22.47
C VAL A 295 12.39 -25.47 -22.92
N THR A 296 11.58 -26.47 -23.27
CA THR A 296 12.07 -27.76 -23.81
C THR A 296 12.74 -27.58 -25.19
N ALA A 297 12.15 -26.74 -26.06
CA ALA A 297 12.76 -26.42 -27.34
C ALA A 297 14.11 -25.70 -27.15
N VAL A 298 14.20 -24.72 -26.25
CA VAL A 298 15.48 -24.06 -25.94
C VAL A 298 16.51 -25.05 -25.37
N ALA A 299 16.09 -25.97 -24.49
CA ALA A 299 16.96 -27.02 -23.97
C ALA A 299 17.51 -27.90 -25.08
N ALA A 300 16.67 -28.27 -26.07
CA ALA A 300 17.06 -29.08 -27.19
C ALA A 300 18.08 -28.39 -28.11
N LEU A 301 17.82 -27.14 -28.44
CA LEU A 301 18.68 -26.35 -29.32
C LEU A 301 20.00 -25.95 -28.66
N SER A 302 20.00 -25.64 -27.37
CA SER A 302 21.18 -25.19 -26.61
C SER A 302 22.23 -26.30 -26.44
N ASP A 303 21.83 -27.57 -26.47
CA ASP A 303 22.72 -28.74 -26.33
C ASP A 303 23.37 -29.17 -27.67
N ASN A 304 23.03 -28.50 -28.79
CA ASN A 304 23.47 -28.80 -30.18
C ASN A 304 23.27 -30.26 -30.56
N LYS A 305 22.34 -30.97 -29.94
CA LYS A 305 22.03 -32.37 -30.20
C LYS A 305 20.87 -32.54 -31.17
N ILE A 306 20.10 -31.48 -31.36
CA ILE A 306 18.86 -31.48 -32.15
C ILE A 306 18.77 -30.20 -32.96
N ASP A 307 18.43 -30.33 -34.23
CA ASP A 307 18.17 -29.21 -35.13
C ASP A 307 16.67 -28.96 -35.31
N LEU A 308 16.30 -27.73 -35.69
CA LEU A 308 14.90 -27.35 -35.95
C LEU A 308 14.19 -28.22 -36.98
N VAL A 309 14.94 -28.75 -37.93
CA VAL A 309 14.41 -29.57 -39.05
C VAL A 309 14.52 -31.07 -38.79
N GLU A 310 15.07 -31.47 -37.65
CA GLU A 310 15.17 -32.88 -37.29
C GLU A 310 13.79 -33.46 -36.96
N GLU A 311 13.50 -34.65 -37.55
CA GLU A 311 12.19 -35.29 -37.47
C GLU A 311 12.11 -36.32 -36.33
N PHE A 312 10.96 -36.32 -35.66
CA PHE A 312 10.60 -37.26 -34.60
C PHE A 312 9.28 -37.95 -34.94
N ASN A 313 9.23 -39.27 -34.77
CA ASN A 313 8.00 -40.03 -34.96
C ASN A 313 7.05 -39.78 -33.77
N CYS A 314 5.87 -39.22 -34.01
CA CYS A 314 4.84 -38.95 -32.99
C CYS A 314 3.81 -40.09 -32.88
N GLU A 315 4.14 -41.30 -33.38
CA GLU A 315 3.43 -42.57 -33.17
C GLU A 315 1.93 -42.52 -33.53
N ASN A 316 1.54 -41.66 -34.48
CA ASN A 316 0.15 -41.45 -34.87
C ASN A 316 -0.78 -41.11 -33.69
N GLY A 317 -0.28 -40.26 -32.74
CA GLY A 317 -1.08 -39.68 -31.68
C GLY A 317 -1.14 -40.46 -30.38
N GLU A 318 -0.55 -41.65 -30.26
CA GLU A 318 -0.54 -42.44 -29.03
C GLU A 318 0.86 -43.04 -28.76
N PHE A 319 1.38 -42.83 -27.56
CA PHE A 319 2.70 -43.34 -27.18
C PHE A 319 2.72 -43.80 -25.71
N GLU A 320 3.21 -45.02 -25.49
CA GLU A 320 3.47 -45.52 -24.11
C GLU A 320 4.84 -45.05 -23.65
N TYR A 321 4.82 -44.16 -22.67
CA TYR A 321 6.01 -43.60 -22.04
C TYR A 321 6.14 -44.13 -20.60
N HIS A 322 7.00 -45.14 -20.39
CA HIS A 322 7.07 -45.90 -19.16
C HIS A 322 5.69 -46.48 -18.79
N ASP A 323 5.14 -46.05 -17.61
CA ASP A 323 3.87 -46.53 -17.09
C ASP A 323 2.68 -45.62 -17.43
N ILE A 324 2.86 -44.61 -18.30
CA ILE A 324 1.82 -43.65 -18.68
C ILE A 324 1.59 -43.62 -20.19
N LYS A 325 0.34 -43.43 -20.58
CA LYS A 325 -0.03 -43.16 -21.97
C LYS A 325 0.03 -41.66 -22.24
N VAL A 326 0.87 -41.23 -23.19
CA VAL A 326 0.94 -39.87 -23.70
C VAL A 326 0.16 -39.79 -25.00
N THR A 327 -0.71 -38.80 -25.12
CA THR A 327 -1.53 -38.60 -26.32
C THR A 327 -1.35 -37.21 -26.91
N ASP A 328 -1.41 -37.08 -28.20
CA ASP A 328 -1.51 -35.84 -28.95
C ASP A 328 -2.97 -35.47 -29.23
N HIS A 329 -3.23 -34.26 -29.66
CA HIS A 329 -4.56 -33.78 -30.03
C HIS A 329 -5.04 -34.39 -31.36
N GLU A 330 -4.09 -34.70 -32.26
CA GLU A 330 -4.30 -35.27 -33.58
C GLU A 330 -3.30 -36.39 -33.83
N GLU A 331 -3.58 -37.23 -34.81
CA GLU A 331 -2.73 -38.33 -35.23
C GLU A 331 -1.55 -37.81 -36.08
N TYR A 332 -0.46 -37.45 -35.41
CA TYR A 332 0.76 -37.01 -36.07
C TYR A 332 1.72 -38.18 -36.30
N GLY A 333 2.27 -38.28 -37.52
CA GLY A 333 3.37 -39.17 -37.86
C GLY A 333 4.74 -38.54 -37.54
N MET A 334 5.52 -38.23 -38.57
CA MET A 334 6.83 -37.56 -38.44
C MET A 334 6.63 -36.07 -38.35
N LEU A 335 7.21 -35.45 -37.29
CA LEU A 335 7.21 -33.99 -37.09
C LEU A 335 8.63 -33.50 -36.84
N THR A 336 9.00 -32.38 -37.46
CA THR A 336 10.21 -31.64 -37.08
C THR A 336 10.08 -30.98 -35.72
N LEU A 337 11.19 -30.60 -35.05
CA LEU A 337 11.16 -29.86 -33.79
C LEU A 337 10.29 -28.59 -33.91
N SER A 338 10.40 -27.86 -35.02
CA SER A 338 9.58 -26.68 -35.31
C SER A 338 8.08 -27.02 -35.32
N GLN A 339 7.70 -28.12 -36.00
CA GLN A 339 6.31 -28.59 -36.09
C GLN A 339 5.79 -29.13 -34.74
N ILE A 340 6.66 -29.80 -33.95
CA ILE A 340 6.32 -30.25 -32.58
C ILE A 340 5.86 -29.07 -31.72
N ILE A 341 6.56 -27.94 -31.80
CA ILE A 341 6.18 -26.73 -31.05
C ILE A 341 4.94 -26.08 -31.67
N GLN A 342 4.87 -25.99 -33.02
CA GLN A 342 3.75 -25.38 -33.73
C GLN A 342 2.42 -26.11 -33.47
N TYR A 343 2.42 -27.43 -33.51
CA TYR A 343 1.24 -28.28 -33.30
C TYR A 343 1.07 -28.70 -31.83
N SER A 344 2.03 -28.30 -30.99
CA SER A 344 2.01 -28.63 -29.58
C SER A 344 1.97 -30.13 -29.27
N SER A 345 2.70 -30.96 -30.06
CA SER A 345 2.76 -32.40 -29.85
C SER A 345 3.36 -32.73 -28.47
N ASN A 346 2.65 -33.51 -27.67
CA ASN A 346 3.12 -34.03 -26.38
C ASN A 346 4.14 -35.16 -26.63
N ILE A 347 3.85 -36.03 -27.54
CA ILE A 347 4.70 -37.18 -27.88
C ILE A 347 6.04 -36.69 -28.44
N GLY A 348 5.98 -35.73 -29.37
CA GLY A 348 7.18 -35.14 -29.95
C GLY A 348 8.09 -34.53 -28.89
N VAL A 349 7.52 -33.72 -27.97
CA VAL A 349 8.27 -33.09 -26.87
C VAL A 349 8.90 -34.13 -25.93
N VAL A 350 8.19 -35.22 -25.58
CA VAL A 350 8.73 -36.30 -24.75
C VAL A 350 9.92 -36.96 -25.46
N LYS A 351 9.82 -37.26 -26.74
CA LYS A 351 10.94 -37.87 -27.50
C LYS A 351 12.14 -36.95 -27.65
N VAL A 352 11.89 -35.67 -27.87
CA VAL A 352 12.93 -34.63 -27.88
C VAL A 352 13.69 -34.62 -26.55
N ILE A 353 12.97 -34.57 -25.44
CA ILE A 353 13.61 -34.41 -24.14
C ILE A 353 14.31 -35.68 -23.64
N GLU A 354 13.85 -36.85 -24.01
CA GLU A 354 14.56 -38.10 -23.73
C GLU A 354 15.96 -38.13 -24.37
N ARG A 355 16.10 -37.54 -25.54
CA ARG A 355 17.39 -37.40 -26.21
C ARG A 355 18.29 -36.33 -25.61
N VAL A 356 17.70 -35.21 -25.17
CA VAL A 356 18.39 -34.08 -24.52
C VAL A 356 18.82 -34.45 -23.10
N GLY A 357 17.91 -35.07 -22.35
CA GLY A 357 18.13 -35.55 -21.00
C GLY A 357 17.73 -34.57 -19.88
N ARG A 358 17.39 -35.16 -18.73
CA ARG A 358 16.83 -34.47 -17.58
C ARG A 358 17.69 -33.32 -17.00
N LYS A 359 19.02 -33.44 -17.11
CA LYS A 359 19.95 -32.44 -16.57
C LYS A 359 19.86 -31.13 -17.35
N THR A 360 19.87 -31.22 -18.68
CA THR A 360 19.78 -30.05 -19.56
C THR A 360 18.42 -29.36 -19.39
N LEU A 361 17.30 -30.13 -19.36
CA LEU A 361 15.97 -29.55 -19.14
C LEU A 361 15.90 -28.79 -17.78
N TYR A 362 16.41 -29.43 -16.72
CA TYR A 362 16.40 -28.79 -15.38
C TYR A 362 17.24 -27.51 -15.37
N GLN A 363 18.44 -27.54 -15.94
CA GLN A 363 19.31 -26.36 -16.00
C GLN A 363 18.70 -25.25 -16.83
N THR A 364 18.14 -25.54 -17.98
CA THR A 364 17.43 -24.57 -18.82
C THR A 364 16.24 -23.99 -18.08
N SER A 365 15.44 -24.81 -17.42
CA SER A 365 14.32 -24.32 -16.60
C SER A 365 14.79 -23.34 -15.50
N ARG A 366 15.92 -23.65 -14.85
CA ARG A 366 16.55 -22.74 -13.86
C ARG A 366 17.03 -21.43 -14.50
N SER A 367 17.61 -21.49 -15.69
CA SER A 367 18.08 -20.29 -16.43
C SER A 367 16.93 -19.38 -16.83
N PHE A 368 15.73 -19.92 -17.07
CA PHE A 368 14.50 -19.16 -17.28
C PHE A 368 13.89 -18.58 -15.98
N GLY A 369 14.51 -18.79 -14.82
CA GLY A 369 14.07 -18.27 -13.54
C GLY A 369 13.05 -19.14 -12.78
N PHE A 370 12.61 -20.29 -13.34
CA PHE A 370 11.65 -21.16 -12.66
C PHE A 370 12.21 -21.76 -11.38
N GLY A 371 11.38 -21.76 -10.33
CA GLY A 371 11.77 -22.15 -8.98
C GLY A 371 12.59 -21.10 -8.24
N SER A 372 12.55 -19.82 -8.68
CA SER A 372 13.13 -18.64 -8.00
C SER A 372 12.15 -17.49 -8.06
N LEU A 373 12.34 -16.48 -7.18
CA LEU A 373 11.60 -15.22 -7.28
C LEU A 373 11.98 -14.49 -8.58
N SER A 374 11.02 -13.80 -9.20
CA SER A 374 11.29 -12.95 -10.38
C SER A 374 12.00 -11.65 -10.01
N GLY A 375 11.88 -11.24 -8.74
CA GLY A 375 12.45 -10.00 -8.22
C GLY A 375 11.54 -8.79 -8.34
N ILE A 376 10.26 -8.97 -8.66
CA ILE A 376 9.28 -7.88 -8.69
C ILE A 376 9.19 -7.19 -7.32
N SER A 377 9.09 -5.87 -7.31
CA SER A 377 9.03 -5.04 -6.08
C SER A 377 7.64 -5.07 -5.41
N LEU A 378 6.98 -6.24 -5.38
CA LEU A 378 5.70 -6.47 -4.71
C LEU A 378 5.80 -7.65 -3.74
N ALA A 379 5.22 -7.50 -2.56
CA ALA A 379 5.24 -8.54 -1.54
C ALA A 379 4.32 -9.73 -1.88
N GLY A 380 4.71 -10.91 -1.43
CA GLY A 380 3.90 -12.13 -1.55
C GLY A 380 4.17 -12.97 -2.78
N GLU A 381 5.24 -12.68 -3.54
CA GLU A 381 5.65 -13.49 -4.69
C GLU A 381 5.99 -14.92 -4.25
N THR A 382 5.52 -15.90 -5.05
CA THR A 382 5.87 -17.31 -4.88
C THR A 382 7.10 -17.69 -5.71
N VAL A 383 7.94 -18.55 -5.13
CA VAL A 383 9.08 -19.13 -5.86
C VAL A 383 8.68 -20.16 -6.92
N GLY A 384 7.40 -20.57 -6.95
CA GLY A 384 6.96 -21.68 -7.79
C GLY A 384 7.46 -23.04 -7.26
N LYS A 385 7.37 -24.05 -8.12
CA LYS A 385 7.78 -25.41 -7.79
C LYS A 385 8.57 -26.01 -8.95
N LEU A 386 9.85 -26.26 -8.74
CA LEU A 386 10.69 -27.03 -9.63
C LEU A 386 11.44 -28.09 -8.80
N LYS A 387 11.00 -29.36 -8.93
CA LYS A 387 11.59 -30.45 -8.15
C LYS A 387 13.08 -30.62 -8.53
N PRO A 388 13.99 -30.80 -7.55
CA PRO A 388 15.38 -31.17 -7.84
C PRO A 388 15.43 -32.52 -8.57
N ILE A 389 16.38 -32.69 -9.50
CA ILE A 389 16.53 -33.90 -10.34
C ILE A 389 16.56 -35.19 -9.53
N LYS A 390 17.17 -35.18 -8.34
CA LYS A 390 17.23 -36.32 -7.41
C LYS A 390 15.85 -36.85 -6.96
N LYS A 391 14.79 -36.03 -7.10
CA LYS A 391 13.41 -36.37 -6.76
C LYS A 391 12.55 -36.70 -8.00
N TRP A 392 13.16 -36.75 -9.18
CA TRP A 392 12.45 -37.08 -10.39
C TRP A 392 12.23 -38.59 -10.52
N SER A 393 11.03 -38.98 -10.88
CA SER A 393 10.66 -40.35 -11.26
C SER A 393 11.10 -40.67 -12.69
N ALA A 394 10.78 -41.87 -13.13
CA ALA A 394 11.03 -42.28 -14.53
C ALA A 394 10.29 -41.37 -15.52
N VAL A 395 9.06 -41.00 -15.22
CA VAL A 395 8.20 -40.18 -16.11
C VAL A 395 8.41 -38.67 -15.95
N SER A 396 9.09 -38.21 -14.92
CA SER A 396 9.23 -36.76 -14.62
C SER A 396 9.91 -35.97 -15.71
N ASN A 397 10.82 -36.59 -16.52
CA ASN A 397 11.48 -35.92 -17.63
C ASN A 397 10.47 -35.49 -18.70
N GLY A 398 9.65 -36.43 -19.18
CA GLY A 398 8.59 -36.14 -20.15
C GLY A 398 7.49 -35.26 -19.57
N GLN A 399 7.06 -35.51 -18.32
CA GLN A 399 6.02 -34.68 -17.65
C GLN A 399 6.46 -33.22 -17.55
N THR A 400 7.68 -32.96 -17.06
CA THR A 400 8.21 -31.60 -16.98
C THR A 400 8.35 -30.95 -18.34
N ALA A 401 8.78 -31.71 -19.37
CA ALA A 401 8.90 -31.19 -20.73
C ALA A 401 7.56 -30.73 -21.33
N MET A 402 6.46 -31.38 -20.95
CA MET A 402 5.10 -30.99 -21.31
C MET A 402 4.53 -29.88 -20.43
N GLY A 403 5.24 -29.47 -19.35
CA GLY A 403 4.81 -28.46 -18.38
C GLY A 403 3.95 -28.97 -17.24
N TYR A 404 4.04 -30.26 -16.91
CA TYR A 404 3.49 -30.87 -15.71
C TYR A 404 4.58 -31.08 -14.66
N GLU A 405 4.21 -31.41 -13.41
CA GLU A 405 5.13 -31.52 -12.28
C GLU A 405 5.95 -30.25 -11.97
N VAL A 406 5.73 -29.16 -12.67
CA VAL A 406 6.31 -27.85 -12.45
C VAL A 406 5.20 -26.87 -12.09
N GLY A 407 5.37 -26.08 -11.03
CA GLY A 407 4.43 -25.03 -10.64
C GLY A 407 5.05 -23.68 -10.90
N VAL A 408 4.37 -22.84 -11.68
CA VAL A 408 4.85 -21.50 -12.04
C VAL A 408 3.81 -20.45 -11.66
N SER A 409 4.25 -19.21 -11.42
CA SER A 409 3.36 -18.07 -11.36
C SER A 409 3.22 -17.43 -12.75
N ALA A 410 2.18 -16.62 -12.95
CA ALA A 410 1.98 -15.93 -14.22
C ALA A 410 3.15 -14.97 -14.52
N ILE A 411 3.72 -14.31 -13.51
CA ILE A 411 4.88 -13.42 -13.70
C ILE A 411 6.13 -14.20 -14.13
N GLN A 412 6.40 -15.37 -13.54
CA GLN A 412 7.53 -16.21 -13.96
C GLN A 412 7.39 -16.64 -15.42
N LEU A 413 6.18 -17.00 -15.84
CA LEU A 413 5.92 -17.36 -17.22
C LEU A 413 6.09 -16.15 -18.16
N ALA A 414 5.59 -14.99 -17.80
CA ALA A 414 5.76 -13.75 -18.58
C ALA A 414 7.26 -13.39 -18.75
N VAL A 415 8.04 -13.45 -17.67
CA VAL A 415 9.49 -13.19 -17.70
C VAL A 415 10.22 -14.19 -18.60
N ALA A 416 9.84 -15.48 -18.55
CA ALA A 416 10.42 -16.50 -19.41
C ALA A 416 10.16 -16.21 -20.90
N TYR A 417 8.94 -15.77 -21.25
CA TYR A 417 8.63 -15.38 -22.64
C TYR A 417 9.30 -14.05 -23.04
N CYS A 418 9.49 -13.12 -22.12
CA CYS A 418 10.28 -11.91 -22.36
C CYS A 418 11.73 -12.28 -22.74
N ALA A 419 12.33 -13.28 -22.08
CA ALA A 419 13.69 -13.73 -22.42
C ALA A 419 13.78 -14.27 -23.86
N ILE A 420 12.74 -14.93 -24.36
CA ILE A 420 12.69 -15.34 -25.79
C ILE A 420 12.60 -14.11 -26.71
N ALA A 421 11.74 -13.14 -26.34
CA ALA A 421 11.46 -11.98 -27.18
C ALA A 421 12.59 -10.93 -27.21
N ASN A 422 13.49 -10.92 -26.24
CA ASN A 422 14.56 -9.91 -26.10
C ASN A 422 15.97 -10.42 -26.48
N GLY A 423 16.06 -11.61 -27.09
CA GLY A 423 17.34 -12.19 -27.52
C GLY A 423 18.05 -13.03 -26.45
N GLY A 424 17.34 -13.49 -25.41
CA GLY A 424 17.83 -14.46 -24.42
C GLY A 424 18.22 -13.89 -23.06
N TYR A 425 17.86 -12.64 -22.77
CA TYR A 425 18.17 -12.02 -21.49
C TYR A 425 17.03 -12.19 -20.50
N LEU A 426 17.31 -12.79 -19.35
CA LEU A 426 16.35 -12.84 -18.23
C LEU A 426 16.33 -11.48 -17.54
N ILE A 427 15.20 -10.79 -17.65
CA ILE A 427 15.02 -9.44 -17.08
C ILE A 427 14.24 -9.49 -15.77
N THR A 428 14.51 -8.52 -14.88
CA THR A 428 13.71 -8.32 -13.67
C THR A 428 12.45 -7.53 -14.02
N PRO A 429 11.25 -8.01 -13.65
CA PRO A 429 10.03 -7.25 -13.88
C PRO A 429 9.95 -6.02 -13.00
N SER A 430 9.62 -4.87 -13.56
CA SER A 430 9.51 -3.59 -12.91
C SER A 430 8.06 -3.09 -12.88
N ILE A 431 7.59 -2.61 -11.74
CA ILE A 431 6.26 -2.01 -11.55
C ILE A 431 6.34 -0.56 -11.08
N VAL A 432 7.45 -0.16 -10.46
CA VAL A 432 7.70 1.23 -10.03
C VAL A 432 8.75 1.82 -10.95
N ARG A 433 8.38 2.84 -11.69
CA ARG A 433 9.31 3.52 -12.59
C ARG A 433 10.24 4.45 -11.82
N GLN A 434 9.66 5.28 -10.93
CA GLN A 434 10.41 6.21 -10.09
C GLN A 434 9.59 6.71 -8.90
N ILE A 435 10.30 7.17 -7.88
CA ILE A 435 9.73 7.84 -6.71
C ILE A 435 10.31 9.25 -6.64
N ILE A 436 9.43 10.24 -6.54
CA ILE A 436 9.76 11.66 -6.63
C ILE A 436 9.37 12.33 -5.31
N ASN A 437 10.29 13.06 -4.69
CA ASN A 437 10.02 13.80 -3.47
C ASN A 437 9.26 15.13 -3.76
N HIS A 438 8.90 15.86 -2.71
CA HIS A 438 8.20 17.14 -2.81
C HIS A 438 9.03 18.24 -3.50
N ASN A 439 10.36 18.10 -3.58
CA ASN A 439 11.25 19.02 -4.29
C ASN A 439 11.43 18.65 -5.78
N GLN A 440 10.74 17.65 -6.27
CA GLN A 440 10.86 17.07 -7.62
C GLN A 440 12.19 16.31 -7.86
N ASP A 441 12.92 15.93 -6.79
CA ASP A 441 14.09 15.06 -6.92
C ASP A 441 13.66 13.60 -7.00
N ILE A 442 14.32 12.83 -7.87
CA ILE A 442 14.14 11.38 -7.94
C ILE A 442 14.91 10.75 -6.79
N VAL A 443 14.21 10.12 -5.86
CA VAL A 443 14.80 9.43 -4.70
C VAL A 443 14.93 7.92 -4.90
N TYR A 444 14.27 7.38 -5.92
CA TYR A 444 14.34 5.99 -6.34
C TYR A 444 13.97 5.89 -7.83
N ALA A 445 14.69 5.07 -8.59
CA ALA A 445 14.34 4.65 -9.94
C ALA A 445 14.73 3.17 -10.12
N GLU A 446 13.86 2.39 -10.76
CA GLU A 446 14.04 0.95 -11.01
C GLU A 446 14.54 0.70 -12.44
#